data_b7b2aa0a3f60aab6e4338186622c2921
#
_entry.id   b7b2aa0a3f60aab6e4338186622c2921
#
_cell.length_a   1.000
_cell.length_b   1.000
_cell.length_c   1.000
_cell.angle_alpha   90.00
_cell.angle_beta   90.00
_cell.angle_gamma   90.00
#
_symmetry.space_group_name_H-M   'P 1'
#
loop_
_entity.id
_entity.type
_entity.pdbx_description
1 polymer ?
#
loop_
_entity_poly.entity_id
_entity_poly.type
_entity_poly.pdbx_seq_one_letter_code
_entity_poly.pdbx_strand_id
1 'polypeptide(L)'
;MSQNLGKRTLELVDIPSMSRAEGELRDHVSELVPLHAVYATDEALLFATERTNRPLVLLAGHLDTVPPQDNLPGHIEDGWVIGLGASDMKGGLAVMVELARWVANERPALGCDLAFLFFVREELPAEESALPRVFAEAPIVLDSDLVVVLEPTDNAIHAGCLGNLNATLVFQGESAHSARPWQGVNAIDLAVAGLQPVVEYVPLEVEVGGLTFVEVLSATRISGGIADNVIPDRVEVRLNYRYAPSRTREEAEVRLRELVGADVEVTSNSPPAHVAVDSPLVQRLRETGGLAVEPKQAWTPVAEFAAQGLDAVNLGPGATRYAHRRDERVAITELERCFDALKRFVTG
;
A
#
# COMPACT_ATOMS: atom_id res chain seq x y z
N MET A 1 -18.10 9.20 -21.81
CA MET A 1 -17.43 8.98 -20.51
C MET A 1 -16.20 8.08 -20.63
N SER A 2 -16.25 6.96 -21.33
CA SER A 2 -15.13 6.00 -21.40
C SER A 2 -13.81 6.59 -21.94
N GLN A 3 -13.86 7.40 -22.98
CA GLN A 3 -12.65 8.08 -23.51
C GLN A 3 -12.02 9.09 -22.53
N ASN A 4 -12.71 9.43 -21.44
CA ASN A 4 -12.22 10.43 -20.49
C ASN A 4 -11.29 9.81 -19.43
N LEU A 5 -11.58 8.62 -18.89
CA LEU A 5 -10.77 7.97 -17.85
C LEU A 5 -9.37 7.62 -18.34
N GLY A 6 -9.23 6.98 -19.50
CA GLY A 6 -7.92 6.69 -20.07
C GLY A 6 -7.08 7.94 -20.33
N LYS A 7 -7.70 9.02 -20.85
CA LYS A 7 -7.02 10.30 -21.06
C LYS A 7 -6.66 10.98 -19.75
N ARG A 8 -7.55 10.94 -18.74
CA ARG A 8 -7.27 11.47 -17.41
C ARG A 8 -6.11 10.72 -16.77
N THR A 9 -6.10 9.40 -16.85
CA THR A 9 -4.99 8.59 -16.33
C THR A 9 -3.68 8.96 -17.02
N LEU A 10 -3.65 9.07 -18.35
CA LEU A 10 -2.45 9.48 -19.08
C LEU A 10 -1.98 10.88 -18.68
N GLU A 11 -2.90 11.83 -18.56
CA GLU A 11 -2.61 13.19 -18.10
C GLU A 11 -1.92 13.20 -16.72
N LEU A 12 -2.41 12.39 -15.77
CA LEU A 12 -1.78 12.27 -14.45
C LEU A 12 -0.44 11.51 -14.51
N VAL A 13 -0.32 10.49 -15.37
CA VAL A 13 0.92 9.75 -15.59
C VAL A 13 2.03 10.67 -16.10
N ASP A 14 1.71 11.57 -17.03
CA ASP A 14 2.68 12.48 -17.66
C ASP A 14 3.18 13.60 -16.73
N ILE A 15 2.56 13.78 -15.55
CA ILE A 15 3.07 14.67 -14.51
C ILE A 15 3.97 13.85 -13.56
N PRO A 16 5.29 14.04 -13.57
CA PRO A 16 6.20 13.32 -12.66
C PRO A 16 5.88 13.63 -11.20
N SER A 17 5.80 12.58 -10.38
CA SER A 17 5.48 12.71 -8.96
C SER A 17 6.22 11.68 -8.10
N MET A 18 7.51 11.50 -8.34
CA MET A 18 8.34 10.66 -7.48
C MET A 18 8.25 11.13 -6.02
N SER A 19 8.23 10.19 -5.08
CA SER A 19 8.14 10.49 -3.64
C SER A 19 9.06 11.65 -3.24
N ARG A 20 8.55 12.61 -2.50
CA ARG A 20 9.11 13.92 -2.14
C ARG A 20 9.13 14.98 -3.27
N ALA A 21 8.54 14.69 -4.45
CA ALA A 21 8.44 15.63 -5.57
C ALA A 21 7.02 15.66 -6.18
N GLU A 22 5.97 15.50 -5.34
CA GLU A 22 4.57 15.35 -5.75
C GLU A 22 3.85 16.68 -6.01
N GLY A 23 4.52 17.82 -5.74
CA GLY A 23 3.87 19.13 -5.70
C GLY A 23 3.12 19.51 -6.99
N GLU A 24 3.69 19.24 -8.17
CA GLU A 24 3.06 19.53 -9.46
C GLU A 24 1.78 18.71 -9.66
N LEU A 25 1.82 17.42 -9.37
CA LEU A 25 0.63 16.55 -9.47
C LEU A 25 -0.43 16.94 -8.43
N ARG A 26 -0.03 17.25 -7.20
CA ARG A 26 -0.94 17.73 -6.14
C ARG A 26 -1.69 18.99 -6.58
N ASP A 27 -0.97 19.99 -7.09
CA ASP A 27 -1.56 21.25 -7.53
C ASP A 27 -2.50 21.03 -8.71
N HIS A 28 -2.12 20.18 -9.65
CA HIS A 28 -2.98 19.80 -10.77
C HIS A 28 -4.25 19.09 -10.32
N VAL A 29 -4.17 18.13 -9.40
CA VAL A 29 -5.35 17.46 -8.80
C VAL A 29 -6.25 18.48 -8.09
N SER A 30 -5.67 19.47 -7.40
CA SER A 30 -6.43 20.53 -6.75
C SER A 30 -7.26 21.37 -7.73
N GLU A 31 -6.75 21.61 -8.94
CA GLU A 31 -7.48 22.32 -9.99
C GLU A 31 -8.59 21.47 -10.64
N LEU A 32 -8.40 20.13 -10.67
CA LEU A 32 -9.33 19.22 -11.32
C LEU A 32 -10.57 18.90 -10.49
N VAL A 33 -10.48 18.91 -9.16
CA VAL A 33 -11.58 18.52 -8.25
C VAL A 33 -12.47 19.69 -7.94
N PRO A 34 -13.74 19.75 -8.43
CA PRO A 34 -14.62 20.92 -8.27
C PRO A 34 -15.46 20.85 -6.99
N LEU A 35 -14.95 20.21 -5.93
CA LEU A 35 -15.57 20.13 -4.62
C LEU A 35 -14.87 21.09 -3.65
N HIS A 36 -15.52 21.34 -2.51
CA HIS A 36 -14.93 22.17 -1.47
C HIS A 36 -13.72 21.47 -0.83
N ALA A 37 -12.58 22.17 -0.84
CA ALA A 37 -11.40 21.70 -0.12
C ALA A 37 -11.58 21.98 1.39
N VAL A 38 -11.72 20.93 2.19
CA VAL A 38 -11.86 21.02 3.65
C VAL A 38 -10.52 20.98 4.37
N TYR A 39 -9.47 20.49 3.70
CA TYR A 39 -8.09 20.50 4.14
C TYR A 39 -7.16 20.53 2.93
N ALA A 40 -6.13 21.36 2.97
CA ALA A 40 -5.14 21.46 1.91
C ALA A 40 -3.79 21.90 2.48
N THR A 41 -2.78 21.08 2.27
CA THR A 41 -1.39 21.33 2.67
C THR A 41 -0.42 20.92 1.55
N ASP A 42 0.85 21.03 1.80
CA ASP A 42 1.91 20.48 0.95
C ASP A 42 1.92 18.94 0.92
N GLU A 43 1.29 18.29 1.89
CA GLU A 43 1.30 16.82 2.04
C GLU A 43 -0.02 16.14 1.69
N ALA A 44 -1.14 16.87 1.70
CA ALA A 44 -2.44 16.27 1.39
C ALA A 44 -3.48 17.31 0.95
N LEU A 45 -4.44 16.82 0.14
CA LEU A 45 -5.67 17.52 -0.25
C LEU A 45 -6.86 16.67 0.18
N LEU A 46 -7.84 17.28 0.85
CA LEU A 46 -9.09 16.64 1.22
C LEU A 46 -10.26 17.48 0.73
N PHE A 47 -11.07 16.89 -0.12
CA PHE A 47 -12.30 17.48 -0.62
C PHE A 47 -13.50 16.72 -0.06
N ALA A 48 -14.62 17.38 0.16
CA ALA A 48 -15.82 16.73 0.65
C ALA A 48 -17.10 17.30 0.02
N THR A 49 -18.12 16.47 -0.05
CA THR A 49 -19.51 16.91 -0.24
C THR A 49 -20.04 17.56 1.03
N GLU A 50 -21.15 18.29 0.93
CA GLU A 50 -21.84 18.78 2.12
C GLU A 50 -22.24 17.61 3.04
N ARG A 51 -21.93 17.74 4.34
CA ARG A 51 -22.25 16.72 5.33
C ARG A 51 -23.74 16.71 5.65
N THR A 52 -24.29 15.51 5.69
CA THR A 52 -25.68 15.23 6.06
C THR A 52 -25.73 14.19 7.20
N ASN A 53 -26.84 13.52 7.40
CA ASN A 53 -26.96 12.43 8.37
C ASN A 53 -26.67 11.05 7.74
N ARG A 54 -26.11 11.01 6.53
CA ARG A 54 -25.73 9.77 5.86
C ARG A 54 -24.32 9.32 6.29
N PRO A 55 -24.01 8.02 6.14
CA PRO A 55 -22.66 7.54 6.37
C PRO A 55 -21.64 8.30 5.51
N LEU A 56 -20.45 8.54 6.04
CA LEU A 56 -19.33 9.14 5.32
C LEU A 56 -18.43 8.06 4.72
N VAL A 57 -18.25 8.11 3.42
CA VAL A 57 -17.28 7.25 2.70
C VAL A 57 -16.11 8.12 2.24
N LEU A 58 -14.91 7.77 2.70
CA LEU A 58 -13.67 8.38 2.28
C LEU A 58 -13.03 7.56 1.17
N LEU A 59 -12.80 8.17 0.01
CA LEU A 59 -11.96 7.62 -1.04
C LEU A 59 -10.56 8.20 -0.89
N ALA A 60 -9.53 7.35 -0.81
CA ALA A 60 -8.16 7.79 -0.57
C ALA A 60 -7.20 7.24 -1.63
N GLY A 61 -6.17 8.03 -1.96
CA GLY A 61 -5.12 7.61 -2.88
C GLY A 61 -3.87 8.44 -2.75
N HIS A 62 -2.71 7.80 -2.98
CA HIS A 62 -1.42 8.47 -2.95
C HIS A 62 -1.05 9.09 -4.29
N LEU A 63 -0.32 10.21 -4.21
CA LEU A 63 0.13 11.00 -5.36
C LEU A 63 1.50 10.56 -5.87
N ASP A 64 2.30 9.97 -5.00
CA ASP A 64 3.68 9.62 -5.33
C ASP A 64 3.81 8.34 -6.15
N THR A 65 4.99 8.17 -6.71
CA THR A 65 5.43 6.98 -7.43
C THR A 65 6.85 6.62 -7.03
N VAL A 66 7.22 5.38 -7.25
CA VAL A 66 8.63 4.94 -7.23
C VAL A 66 9.45 5.69 -8.30
N PRO A 67 10.81 5.63 -8.26
CA PRO A 67 11.65 6.22 -9.31
C PRO A 67 11.34 5.67 -10.71
N PRO A 68 11.43 6.50 -11.77
CA PRO A 68 11.14 6.08 -13.13
C PRO A 68 12.15 5.04 -13.65
N GLN A 69 11.66 4.14 -14.52
CA GLN A 69 12.42 3.07 -15.14
C GLN A 69 12.34 3.15 -16.68
N ASP A 70 12.59 4.31 -17.26
CA ASP A 70 12.40 4.63 -18.69
C ASP A 70 10.94 4.45 -19.16
N ASN A 71 9.98 4.67 -18.28
CA ASN A 71 8.54 4.51 -18.48
C ASN A 71 7.76 5.84 -18.37
N LEU A 72 8.43 6.95 -18.66
CA LEU A 72 7.87 8.28 -18.88
C LEU A 72 8.46 8.88 -20.17
N PRO A 73 7.67 9.63 -20.96
CA PRO A 73 6.24 9.88 -20.80
C PRO A 73 5.41 8.62 -21.04
N GLY A 74 4.15 8.63 -20.54
CA GLY A 74 3.20 7.57 -20.78
C GLY A 74 2.60 7.62 -22.19
N HIS A 75 1.84 6.60 -22.56
CA HIS A 75 1.07 6.57 -23.81
C HIS A 75 -0.15 5.63 -23.70
N ILE A 76 -1.06 5.75 -24.64
CA ILE A 76 -2.19 4.84 -24.79
C ILE A 76 -1.95 3.94 -26.00
N GLU A 77 -1.97 2.63 -25.79
CA GLU A 77 -1.83 1.63 -26.85
C GLU A 77 -2.76 0.43 -26.55
N ASP A 78 -3.47 -0.04 -27.57
CA ASP A 78 -4.33 -1.22 -27.54
C ASP A 78 -5.30 -1.29 -26.34
N GLY A 79 -5.84 -0.14 -25.91
CA GLY A 79 -6.78 -0.05 -24.80
C GLY A 79 -6.13 -0.01 -23.41
N TRP A 80 -4.81 0.15 -23.35
CA TRP A 80 -4.04 0.31 -22.13
C TRP A 80 -3.47 1.72 -22.01
N VAL A 81 -3.44 2.24 -20.79
CA VAL A 81 -2.57 3.37 -20.43
C VAL A 81 -1.28 2.75 -19.88
N ILE A 82 -0.16 3.07 -20.52
CA ILE A 82 1.17 2.54 -20.21
C ILE A 82 2.03 3.69 -19.71
N GLY A 83 2.65 3.52 -18.54
CA GLY A 83 3.52 4.53 -17.93
C GLY A 83 3.62 4.38 -16.42
N LEU A 84 4.55 5.10 -15.80
CA LEU A 84 4.82 5.08 -14.38
C LEU A 84 3.60 5.54 -13.56
N GLY A 85 3.20 4.73 -12.59
CA GLY A 85 2.04 5.01 -11.75
C GLY A 85 0.69 4.71 -12.42
N ALA A 86 0.67 4.21 -13.67
CA ALA A 86 -0.59 3.92 -14.36
C ALA A 86 -1.46 2.92 -13.58
N SER A 87 -0.83 1.91 -12.97
CA SER A 87 -1.48 0.95 -12.08
C SER A 87 -1.42 1.39 -10.61
N ASP A 88 -0.29 1.94 -10.17
CA ASP A 88 0.02 2.26 -8.78
C ASP A 88 0.42 3.74 -8.61
N MET A 89 -0.54 4.65 -8.28
CA MET A 89 -1.97 4.37 -8.37
C MET A 89 -2.72 5.51 -9.12
N LYS A 90 -2.08 6.15 -10.15
CA LYS A 90 -2.68 7.28 -10.90
C LYS A 90 -3.96 6.89 -11.66
N GLY A 91 -4.12 5.60 -12.01
CA GLY A 91 -5.40 5.07 -12.48
C GLY A 91 -6.51 5.21 -11.45
N GLY A 92 -6.22 4.87 -10.19
CA GLY A 92 -7.11 5.09 -9.05
C GLY A 92 -7.40 6.57 -8.82
N LEU A 93 -6.37 7.43 -8.87
CA LEU A 93 -6.55 8.90 -8.77
C LEU A 93 -7.45 9.45 -9.87
N ALA A 94 -7.30 8.97 -11.09
CA ALA A 94 -8.15 9.39 -12.22
C ALA A 94 -9.62 9.03 -11.97
N VAL A 95 -9.89 7.83 -11.43
CA VAL A 95 -11.24 7.41 -11.02
C VAL A 95 -11.79 8.32 -9.92
N MET A 96 -10.99 8.65 -8.90
CA MET A 96 -11.40 9.57 -7.81
C MET A 96 -11.74 10.95 -8.35
N VAL A 97 -10.87 11.54 -9.18
CA VAL A 97 -11.08 12.86 -9.79
C VAL A 97 -12.37 12.88 -10.62
N GLU A 98 -12.55 11.90 -11.50
CA GLU A 98 -13.74 11.87 -12.37
C GLU A 98 -15.03 11.55 -11.59
N LEU A 99 -14.96 10.79 -10.49
CA LEU A 99 -16.10 10.58 -9.60
C LEU A 99 -16.48 11.87 -8.86
N ALA A 100 -15.51 12.61 -8.34
CA ALA A 100 -15.74 13.92 -7.71
C ALA A 100 -16.36 14.93 -8.70
N ARG A 101 -15.87 14.95 -9.94
CA ARG A 101 -16.41 15.80 -11.02
C ARG A 101 -17.84 15.40 -11.39
N TRP A 102 -18.11 14.10 -11.48
CA TRP A 102 -19.46 13.61 -11.75
C TRP A 102 -20.45 14.00 -10.63
N VAL A 103 -20.06 13.85 -9.37
CA VAL A 103 -20.86 14.24 -8.21
C VAL A 103 -21.17 15.74 -8.22
N ALA A 104 -20.17 16.58 -8.47
CA ALA A 104 -20.33 18.03 -8.48
C ALA A 104 -21.20 18.52 -9.65
N ASN A 105 -21.04 17.96 -10.85
CA ASN A 105 -21.72 18.42 -12.06
C ASN A 105 -23.14 17.87 -12.19
N GLU A 106 -23.31 16.55 -11.96
CA GLU A 106 -24.61 15.87 -12.18
C GLU A 106 -25.50 15.90 -10.93
N ARG A 107 -24.91 16.16 -9.75
CA ARG A 107 -25.60 16.21 -8.45
C ARG A 107 -26.57 15.03 -8.23
N PRO A 108 -26.09 13.78 -8.37
CA PRO A 108 -26.97 12.62 -8.22
C PRO A 108 -27.51 12.52 -6.78
N ALA A 109 -28.60 11.79 -6.63
CA ALA A 109 -29.04 11.40 -5.28
C ALA A 109 -28.00 10.41 -4.71
N LEU A 110 -27.31 10.81 -3.64
CA LEU A 110 -26.28 9.99 -3.01
C LEU A 110 -26.87 9.20 -1.83
N GLY A 111 -26.45 7.96 -1.65
CA GLY A 111 -26.74 7.12 -0.49
C GLY A 111 -25.74 7.31 0.66
N CYS A 112 -24.64 8.02 0.46
CA CYS A 112 -23.63 8.38 1.46
C CYS A 112 -23.06 9.76 1.18
N ASP A 113 -22.49 10.40 2.21
CA ASP A 113 -21.66 11.59 2.05
C ASP A 113 -20.26 11.14 1.61
N LEU A 114 -19.55 11.95 0.82
CA LEU A 114 -18.28 11.59 0.22
C LEU A 114 -17.17 12.53 0.64
N ALA A 115 -15.98 11.97 0.87
CA ALA A 115 -14.74 12.68 0.98
C ALA A 115 -13.69 12.04 0.06
N PHE A 116 -12.74 12.85 -0.43
CA PHE A 116 -11.68 12.44 -1.36
C PHE A 116 -10.35 12.95 -0.81
N LEU A 117 -9.50 12.03 -0.36
CA LEU A 117 -8.18 12.30 0.20
C LEU A 117 -7.10 11.92 -0.81
N PHE A 118 -6.28 12.90 -1.18
CA PHE A 118 -5.08 12.71 -1.98
C PHE A 118 -3.88 13.05 -1.09
N PHE A 119 -2.94 12.12 -0.90
CA PHE A 119 -1.83 12.28 0.03
C PHE A 119 -0.50 11.88 -0.61
N VAL A 120 0.63 12.26 0.00
CA VAL A 120 1.98 12.05 -0.52
C VAL A 120 2.72 10.98 0.29
N ARG A 121 3.83 10.46 -0.28
CA ARG A 121 4.83 9.63 0.40
C ARG A 121 4.30 8.29 0.93
N GLU A 122 3.42 7.63 0.17
CA GLU A 122 3.02 6.25 0.46
C GLU A 122 4.17 5.27 0.22
N GLU A 123 4.94 5.49 -0.86
CA GLU A 123 6.02 4.61 -1.33
C GLU A 123 7.31 4.69 -0.50
N LEU A 124 7.28 5.45 0.59
CA LEU A 124 8.38 5.62 1.52
C LEU A 124 8.14 4.82 2.82
N PRO A 125 9.18 4.65 3.66
CA PRO A 125 8.99 4.07 4.99
C PRO A 125 7.90 4.78 5.80
N ALA A 126 7.17 4.02 6.64
CA ALA A 126 6.02 4.52 7.40
C ALA A 126 6.30 5.77 8.26
N GLU A 127 7.56 6.00 8.65
CA GLU A 127 7.99 7.19 9.39
C GLU A 127 7.89 8.47 8.57
N GLU A 128 7.81 8.36 7.25
CA GLU A 128 7.64 9.49 6.32
C GLU A 128 6.21 9.65 5.81
N SER A 129 5.27 8.79 6.22
CA SER A 129 3.86 8.86 5.82
C SER A 129 3.24 10.22 6.16
N ALA A 130 2.45 10.77 5.23
CA ALA A 130 1.69 11.99 5.46
C ALA A 130 0.44 11.77 6.33
N LEU A 131 -0.06 10.53 6.44
CA LEU A 131 -1.34 10.22 7.09
C LEU A 131 -1.39 10.58 8.58
N PRO A 132 -0.33 10.40 9.40
CA PRO A 132 -0.37 10.83 10.81
C PRO A 132 -0.69 12.31 10.99
N ARG A 133 -0.15 13.17 10.13
CA ARG A 133 -0.48 14.60 10.13
C ARG A 133 -1.92 14.85 9.68
N VAL A 134 -2.38 14.15 8.66
CA VAL A 134 -3.77 14.24 8.18
C VAL A 134 -4.75 13.84 9.29
N PHE A 135 -4.50 12.77 10.03
CA PHE A 135 -5.35 12.35 11.15
C PHE A 135 -5.39 13.40 12.27
N ALA A 136 -4.29 14.08 12.51
CA ALA A 136 -4.21 15.12 13.55
C ALA A 136 -4.89 16.44 13.14
N GLU A 137 -4.77 16.84 11.87
CA GLU A 137 -5.18 18.17 11.38
C GLU A 137 -6.54 18.17 10.64
N ALA A 138 -7.01 17.01 10.16
CA ALA A 138 -8.25 16.86 9.40
C ALA A 138 -9.20 15.84 10.05
N PRO A 139 -9.85 16.18 11.19
CA PRO A 139 -10.64 15.24 11.99
C PRO A 139 -11.81 14.59 11.22
N ILE A 140 -12.32 15.22 10.16
CA ILE A 140 -13.35 14.62 9.29
C ILE A 140 -12.93 13.26 8.72
N VAL A 141 -11.63 12.98 8.56
CA VAL A 141 -11.12 11.68 8.13
C VAL A 141 -11.47 10.61 9.14
N LEU A 142 -11.41 10.95 10.44
CA LEU A 142 -11.71 10.04 11.54
C LEU A 142 -13.23 9.82 11.75
N ASP A 143 -14.07 10.65 11.13
CA ASP A 143 -15.52 10.51 11.12
C ASP A 143 -16.01 9.57 10.01
N SER A 144 -15.10 8.97 9.23
CA SER A 144 -15.47 8.10 8.11
C SER A 144 -16.02 6.76 8.60
N ASP A 145 -17.16 6.35 8.04
CA ASP A 145 -17.77 5.02 8.30
C ASP A 145 -17.14 3.93 7.42
N LEU A 146 -16.51 4.31 6.31
CA LEU A 146 -15.73 3.43 5.43
C LEU A 146 -14.64 4.23 4.71
N VAL A 147 -13.45 3.68 4.67
CA VAL A 147 -12.35 4.16 3.83
C VAL A 147 -12.11 3.17 2.69
N VAL A 148 -12.05 3.69 1.46
CA VAL A 148 -11.67 2.91 0.28
C VAL A 148 -10.39 3.51 -0.31
N VAL A 149 -9.28 2.80 -0.20
CA VAL A 149 -8.01 3.19 -0.82
C VAL A 149 -7.96 2.61 -2.23
N LEU A 150 -7.75 3.47 -3.24
CA LEU A 150 -7.87 3.06 -4.64
C LEU A 150 -6.59 2.41 -5.21
N GLU A 151 -5.95 1.58 -4.40
CA GLU A 151 -4.83 0.72 -4.75
C GLU A 151 -5.17 -0.28 -5.87
N PRO A 152 -4.20 -0.74 -6.68
CA PRO A 152 -4.45 -1.74 -7.72
C PRO A 152 -4.90 -3.09 -7.10
N THR A 153 -6.11 -3.53 -7.47
CA THR A 153 -6.71 -4.76 -6.95
C THR A 153 -7.41 -5.60 -8.01
N ASP A 154 -7.19 -5.34 -9.31
CA ASP A 154 -7.96 -5.93 -10.41
C ASP A 154 -9.50 -5.76 -10.22
N ASN A 155 -9.91 -4.67 -9.55
CA ASN A 155 -11.31 -4.39 -9.17
C ASN A 155 -11.95 -5.45 -8.24
N ALA A 156 -11.18 -6.15 -7.41
CA ALA A 156 -11.67 -6.87 -6.25
C ALA A 156 -11.57 -6.00 -4.99
N ILE A 157 -12.44 -6.21 -4.02
CA ILE A 157 -12.29 -5.61 -2.69
C ILE A 157 -11.22 -6.41 -1.95
N HIS A 158 -10.09 -5.81 -1.64
CA HIS A 158 -9.12 -6.43 -0.75
C HIS A 158 -9.37 -5.97 0.69
N ALA A 159 -9.88 -6.88 1.53
CA ALA A 159 -10.19 -6.62 2.93
C ALA A 159 -9.08 -7.13 3.85
N GLY A 160 -8.66 -6.27 4.78
CA GLY A 160 -7.48 -6.51 5.62
C GLY A 160 -6.18 -6.40 4.81
N CYS A 161 -5.05 -6.40 5.50
CA CYS A 161 -3.72 -6.52 4.87
C CYS A 161 -2.73 -7.15 5.85
N LEU A 162 -1.64 -7.72 5.34
CA LEU A 162 -0.56 -8.26 6.16
C LEU A 162 0.18 -7.15 6.92
N GLY A 163 0.63 -7.44 8.14
CA GLY A 163 1.65 -6.63 8.81
C GLY A 163 3.02 -6.78 8.15
N ASN A 164 3.89 -5.81 8.36
CA ASN A 164 5.21 -5.75 7.74
C ASN A 164 6.29 -5.49 8.80
N LEU A 165 6.97 -6.54 9.24
CA LEU A 165 8.05 -6.48 10.22
C LEU A 165 9.39 -6.65 9.54
N ASN A 166 10.29 -5.69 9.73
CA ASN A 166 11.68 -5.73 9.31
C ASN A 166 12.59 -5.84 10.52
N ALA A 167 13.58 -6.72 10.44
CA ALA A 167 14.54 -6.92 11.51
C ALA A 167 15.95 -7.20 10.97
N THR A 168 16.96 -6.98 11.81
CA THR A 168 18.35 -7.35 11.54
C THR A 168 18.75 -8.50 12.46
N LEU A 169 19.23 -9.58 11.87
CA LEU A 169 19.88 -10.67 12.58
C LEU A 169 21.40 -10.51 12.41
N VAL A 170 22.13 -10.49 13.51
CA VAL A 170 23.58 -10.25 13.52
C VAL A 170 24.29 -11.52 13.99
N PHE A 171 25.25 -11.98 13.18
CA PHE A 171 26.15 -13.06 13.53
C PHE A 171 27.52 -12.48 13.88
N GLN A 172 27.93 -12.67 15.13
CA GLN A 172 29.18 -12.15 15.65
C GLN A 172 30.22 -13.28 15.77
N GLY A 173 31.33 -13.11 15.07
CA GLY A 173 32.49 -14.00 15.07
C GLY A 173 33.73 -13.32 15.66
N GLU A 174 34.89 -13.77 15.23
CA GLU A 174 36.19 -13.24 15.61
C GLU A 174 37.15 -13.24 14.40
N SER A 175 37.70 -12.08 14.06
CA SER A 175 38.61 -11.91 12.91
C SER A 175 39.90 -12.69 13.07
N ALA A 176 40.38 -13.29 11.97
CA ALA A 176 41.66 -13.95 11.88
C ALA A 176 42.23 -13.88 10.45
N HIS A 177 43.47 -14.24 10.29
CA HIS A 177 44.07 -14.41 8.97
C HIS A 177 43.46 -15.63 8.26
N SER A 178 43.00 -15.50 7.02
CA SER A 178 42.32 -16.58 6.29
C SER A 178 43.16 -17.85 6.11
N ALA A 179 44.50 -17.76 6.15
CA ALA A 179 45.38 -18.92 6.17
C ALA A 179 45.45 -19.64 7.53
N ARG A 180 44.84 -19.12 8.59
CA ARG A 180 44.81 -19.68 9.94
C ARG A 180 43.43 -19.55 10.55
N PRO A 181 42.36 -20.11 9.91
CA PRO A 181 40.96 -19.93 10.32
C PRO A 181 40.69 -20.45 11.73
N TRP A 182 41.49 -21.37 12.25
CA TRP A 182 41.40 -21.89 13.63
C TRP A 182 41.75 -20.86 14.74
N GLN A 183 42.23 -19.69 14.36
CA GLN A 183 42.55 -18.59 15.30
C GLN A 183 41.38 -17.59 15.43
N GLY A 184 40.28 -17.79 14.74
CA GLY A 184 39.12 -16.92 14.76
C GLY A 184 37.81 -17.73 14.72
N VAL A 185 36.70 -17.00 14.60
CA VAL A 185 35.36 -17.55 14.40
C VAL A 185 34.74 -16.88 13.19
N ASN A 186 34.47 -17.65 12.15
CA ASN A 186 33.94 -17.11 10.91
C ASN A 186 32.44 -16.77 11.05
N ALA A 187 32.09 -15.50 11.02
CA ALA A 187 30.71 -15.05 11.08
C ALA A 187 29.85 -15.49 9.88
N ILE A 188 30.48 -15.77 8.71
CA ILE A 188 29.77 -16.32 7.56
C ILE A 188 29.32 -17.76 7.84
N ASP A 189 30.17 -18.60 8.45
CA ASP A 189 29.81 -19.96 8.81
C ASP A 189 28.68 -19.99 9.84
N LEU A 190 28.71 -19.06 10.80
CA LEU A 190 27.63 -18.86 11.77
C LEU A 190 26.33 -18.43 11.08
N ALA A 191 26.40 -17.52 10.10
CA ALA A 191 25.23 -17.05 9.35
C ALA A 191 24.64 -18.18 8.50
N VAL A 192 25.45 -18.97 7.81
CA VAL A 192 24.99 -20.12 7.02
C VAL A 192 24.23 -21.13 7.90
N ALA A 193 24.74 -21.43 9.10
CA ALA A 193 24.06 -22.33 10.04
C ALA A 193 22.81 -21.68 10.64
N GLY A 194 22.90 -20.43 11.06
CA GLY A 194 21.81 -19.72 11.76
C GLY A 194 20.65 -19.30 10.86
N LEU A 195 20.85 -19.24 9.54
CA LEU A 195 19.77 -18.93 8.58
C LEU A 195 18.96 -20.15 8.15
N GLN A 196 19.32 -21.36 8.57
CA GLN A 196 18.58 -22.57 8.21
C GLN A 196 17.06 -22.46 8.49
N PRO A 197 16.60 -21.96 9.66
CA PRO A 197 15.16 -21.81 9.92
C PRO A 197 14.45 -20.86 8.98
N VAL A 198 15.14 -19.82 8.46
CA VAL A 198 14.58 -18.87 7.49
C VAL A 198 14.47 -19.52 6.10
N VAL A 199 15.49 -20.29 5.70
CA VAL A 199 15.51 -21.01 4.39
C VAL A 199 14.48 -22.13 4.36
N GLU A 200 14.25 -22.81 5.48
CA GLU A 200 13.28 -23.89 5.61
C GLU A 200 11.87 -23.42 6.00
N TYR A 201 11.67 -22.10 6.17
CA TYR A 201 10.36 -21.59 6.54
C TYR A 201 9.32 -21.93 5.47
N VAL A 202 8.26 -22.60 5.88
CA VAL A 202 7.11 -22.89 5.03
C VAL A 202 6.07 -21.81 5.24
N PRO A 203 5.61 -21.11 4.19
CA PRO A 203 4.52 -20.15 4.29
C PRO A 203 3.32 -20.71 5.06
N LEU A 204 2.78 -19.94 5.99
CA LEU A 204 1.69 -20.36 6.86
C LEU A 204 0.38 -19.71 6.41
N GLU A 205 -0.59 -20.53 6.03
CA GLU A 205 -1.97 -20.07 5.77
C GLU A 205 -2.70 -19.81 7.07
N VAL A 206 -3.33 -18.64 7.16
CA VAL A 206 -4.09 -18.17 8.35
C VAL A 206 -5.44 -17.65 7.90
N GLU A 207 -6.51 -18.28 8.37
CA GLU A 207 -7.88 -17.85 8.10
C GLU A 207 -8.29 -16.70 9.04
N VAL A 208 -8.70 -15.57 8.47
CA VAL A 208 -9.23 -14.42 9.22
C VAL A 208 -10.43 -13.83 8.47
N GLY A 209 -11.58 -13.75 9.11
CA GLY A 209 -12.80 -13.21 8.50
C GLY A 209 -13.26 -13.96 7.24
N GLY A 210 -12.94 -15.26 7.12
CA GLY A 210 -13.26 -16.08 5.94
C GLY A 210 -12.32 -15.85 4.76
N LEU A 211 -11.19 -15.15 4.95
CA LEU A 211 -10.15 -14.92 3.95
C LEU A 211 -8.85 -15.60 4.39
N THR A 212 -8.13 -16.21 3.45
CA THR A 212 -6.85 -16.89 3.69
C THR A 212 -5.68 -15.94 3.47
N PHE A 213 -4.99 -15.55 4.53
CA PHE A 213 -3.73 -14.80 4.47
C PHE A 213 -2.55 -15.77 4.56
N VAL A 214 -1.44 -15.45 3.88
CA VAL A 214 -0.24 -16.29 3.90
C VAL A 214 0.90 -15.53 4.59
N GLU A 215 1.30 -16.00 5.77
CA GLU A 215 2.48 -15.46 6.45
C GLU A 215 3.75 -15.94 5.76
N VAL A 216 4.70 -15.03 5.53
CA VAL A 216 5.96 -15.33 4.87
C VAL A 216 7.15 -14.69 5.60
N LEU A 217 8.27 -15.42 5.69
CA LEU A 217 9.53 -14.95 6.24
C LEU A 217 10.62 -15.06 5.16
N SER A 218 11.36 -13.99 4.94
CA SER A 218 12.42 -13.94 3.93
C SER A 218 13.64 -13.19 4.45
N ALA A 219 14.84 -13.71 4.11
CA ALA A 219 16.06 -12.91 4.16
C ALA A 219 16.15 -12.08 2.88
N THR A 220 16.18 -10.77 3.04
CA THR A 220 16.11 -9.82 1.90
C THR A 220 17.47 -9.20 1.56
N ARG A 221 18.41 -9.22 2.50
CA ARG A 221 19.78 -8.72 2.30
C ARG A 221 20.73 -9.42 3.27
N ILE A 222 21.96 -9.67 2.81
CA ILE A 222 23.06 -10.16 3.64
C ILE A 222 24.31 -9.35 3.31
N SER A 223 25.09 -8.99 4.34
CA SER A 223 26.36 -8.27 4.19
C SER A 223 27.36 -8.70 5.25
N GLY A 224 28.65 -8.78 4.88
CA GLY A 224 29.76 -9.14 5.77
C GLY A 224 31.06 -9.31 5.01
N GLY A 225 32.17 -9.37 5.78
CA GLY A 225 33.54 -9.45 5.22
C GLY A 225 34.10 -8.10 4.80
N ILE A 226 35.42 -7.92 4.96
CA ILE A 226 36.14 -6.66 4.69
C ILE A 226 37.30 -6.82 3.71
N ALA A 227 37.89 -8.03 3.59
CA ALA A 227 38.97 -8.35 2.68
C ALA A 227 39.12 -9.86 2.48
N ASP A 228 39.64 -10.30 1.33
CA ASP A 228 39.76 -11.72 0.93
C ASP A 228 40.65 -12.57 1.83
N ASN A 229 41.55 -11.93 2.57
CA ASN A 229 42.51 -12.60 3.47
C ASN A 229 42.15 -12.46 4.96
N VAL A 230 40.94 -12.03 5.29
CA VAL A 230 40.44 -11.84 6.66
C VAL A 230 39.21 -12.72 6.88
N ILE A 231 39.22 -13.55 7.95
CA ILE A 231 38.02 -14.22 8.45
C ILE A 231 37.06 -13.16 8.97
N PRO A 232 35.80 -13.09 8.46
CA PRO A 232 34.84 -12.09 8.91
C PRO A 232 34.43 -12.28 10.36
N ASP A 233 34.39 -11.22 11.13
CA ASP A 233 33.93 -11.20 12.52
C ASP A 233 32.46 -10.74 12.65
N ARG A 234 31.84 -10.30 11.55
CA ARG A 234 30.45 -9.82 11.56
C ARG A 234 29.76 -10.10 10.23
N VAL A 235 28.54 -10.63 10.32
CA VAL A 235 27.58 -10.73 9.22
C VAL A 235 26.24 -10.18 9.69
N GLU A 236 25.64 -9.32 8.89
CA GLU A 236 24.29 -8.81 9.10
C GLU A 236 23.33 -9.35 8.04
N VAL A 237 22.17 -9.78 8.49
CA VAL A 237 21.08 -10.26 7.61
C VAL A 237 19.82 -9.47 7.88
N ARG A 238 19.25 -8.89 6.84
CA ARG A 238 17.92 -8.27 6.90
C ARG A 238 16.86 -9.31 6.67
N LEU A 239 15.90 -9.37 7.61
CA LEU A 239 14.73 -10.22 7.56
C LEU A 239 13.49 -9.37 7.32
N ASN A 240 12.57 -9.89 6.51
CA ASN A 240 11.23 -9.36 6.34
C ASN A 240 10.22 -10.45 6.70
N TYR A 241 9.35 -10.18 7.67
CA TYR A 241 8.27 -11.06 8.09
C TYR A 241 6.93 -10.38 7.80
N ARG A 242 6.13 -11.01 6.95
CA ARG A 242 4.76 -10.61 6.65
C ARG A 242 3.84 -11.49 7.47
N TYR A 243 3.04 -10.90 8.36
CA TYR A 243 2.21 -11.62 9.32
C TYR A 243 0.73 -11.28 9.17
N ALA A 244 -0.13 -12.24 9.51
CA ALA A 244 -1.57 -12.16 9.30
C ALA A 244 -2.25 -11.15 10.24
N PRO A 245 -3.46 -10.65 9.88
CA PRO A 245 -4.24 -9.70 10.70
C PRO A 245 -4.65 -10.21 12.08
N SER A 246 -4.52 -11.49 12.32
CA SER A 246 -4.79 -12.11 13.64
C SER A 246 -3.69 -11.89 14.67
N ARG A 247 -2.53 -11.31 14.29
CA ARG A 247 -1.43 -11.03 15.20
C ARG A 247 -1.28 -9.55 15.49
N THR A 248 -0.95 -9.22 16.73
CA THR A 248 -0.46 -7.89 17.10
C THR A 248 1.00 -7.72 16.70
N ARG A 249 1.52 -6.48 16.77
CA ARG A 249 2.94 -6.18 16.55
C ARG A 249 3.84 -6.98 17.48
N GLU A 250 3.49 -7.02 18.77
CA GLU A 250 4.24 -7.69 19.82
C GLU A 250 4.27 -9.20 19.61
N GLU A 251 3.13 -9.79 19.24
CA GLU A 251 3.04 -11.22 18.91
C GLU A 251 3.87 -11.58 17.68
N ALA A 252 3.91 -10.71 16.66
CA ALA A 252 4.73 -10.90 15.47
C ALA A 252 6.23 -10.85 15.80
N GLU A 253 6.66 -9.95 16.69
CA GLU A 253 8.06 -9.87 17.14
C GLU A 253 8.48 -11.09 17.95
N VAL A 254 7.63 -11.54 18.87
CA VAL A 254 7.86 -12.79 19.63
C VAL A 254 7.97 -13.95 18.66
N ARG A 255 7.02 -14.05 17.72
CA ARG A 255 7.00 -15.11 16.72
C ARG A 255 8.25 -15.12 15.84
N LEU A 256 8.73 -13.96 15.40
CA LEU A 256 9.98 -13.87 14.61
C LEU A 256 11.17 -14.41 15.41
N ARG A 257 11.34 -14.02 16.69
CA ARG A 257 12.42 -14.51 17.55
C ARG A 257 12.38 -16.04 17.74
N GLU A 258 11.17 -16.58 17.93
CA GLU A 258 10.98 -18.03 18.00
C GLU A 258 11.37 -18.75 16.70
N LEU A 259 10.96 -18.20 15.54
CA LEU A 259 11.23 -18.78 14.23
C LEU A 259 12.72 -18.83 13.91
N VAL A 260 13.47 -17.78 14.24
CA VAL A 260 14.92 -17.72 13.93
C VAL A 260 15.78 -18.30 15.07
N GLY A 261 15.20 -18.58 16.24
CA GLY A 261 15.91 -19.13 17.40
C GLY A 261 17.00 -18.23 17.95
N ALA A 262 16.94 -16.92 17.70
CA ALA A 262 17.93 -15.94 18.07
C ALA A 262 17.29 -14.56 18.36
N ASP A 263 18.01 -13.70 19.05
CA ASP A 263 17.62 -12.33 19.23
C ASP A 263 17.81 -11.53 17.94
N VAL A 264 16.85 -10.66 17.65
CA VAL A 264 16.85 -9.81 16.44
C VAL A 264 16.60 -8.36 16.84
N GLU A 265 17.26 -7.45 16.15
CA GLU A 265 16.99 -6.02 16.22
C GLU A 265 15.84 -5.67 15.27
N VAL A 266 14.67 -5.36 15.82
CA VAL A 266 13.53 -4.90 15.02
C VAL A 266 13.81 -3.48 14.52
N THR A 267 13.78 -3.29 13.22
CA THR A 267 14.07 -2.00 12.57
C THR A 267 12.81 -1.25 12.20
N SER A 268 11.73 -1.95 11.87
CA SER A 268 10.38 -1.39 11.69
C SER A 268 9.32 -2.48 11.85
N ASN A 269 8.13 -2.09 12.28
CA ASN A 269 7.00 -3.02 12.43
C ASN A 269 5.68 -2.27 12.21
N SER A 270 5.19 -2.31 10.96
CA SER A 270 3.89 -1.76 10.59
C SER A 270 2.79 -2.79 10.87
N PRO A 271 1.71 -2.40 11.59
CA PRO A 271 0.64 -3.33 11.93
C PRO A 271 -0.13 -3.80 10.71
N PRO A 272 -0.84 -4.93 10.78
CA PRO A 272 -1.80 -5.34 9.77
C PRO A 272 -3.08 -4.50 9.88
N ALA A 273 -3.94 -4.55 8.85
CA ALA A 273 -5.30 -4.06 8.95
C ALA A 273 -6.26 -5.20 9.33
N HIS A 274 -7.25 -4.90 10.16
CA HIS A 274 -8.33 -5.84 10.43
C HIS A 274 -9.17 -6.12 9.16
N VAL A 275 -9.85 -7.25 9.14
CA VAL A 275 -10.67 -7.69 8.00
C VAL A 275 -12.09 -7.15 8.16
N ALA A 276 -12.43 -6.08 7.45
CA ALA A 276 -13.70 -5.36 7.57
C ALA A 276 -14.83 -5.97 6.71
N VAL A 277 -14.85 -7.29 6.47
CA VAL A 277 -15.86 -7.95 5.61
C VAL A 277 -17.27 -7.88 6.15
N ASP A 278 -17.45 -7.76 7.47
CA ASP A 278 -18.76 -7.69 8.13
C ASP A 278 -19.33 -6.26 8.17
N SER A 279 -18.56 -5.26 7.72
CA SER A 279 -19.04 -3.88 7.60
C SER A 279 -20.21 -3.77 6.63
N PRO A 280 -21.34 -3.18 7.04
CA PRO A 280 -22.50 -3.02 6.16
C PRO A 280 -22.17 -2.25 4.87
N LEU A 281 -21.25 -1.28 4.93
CA LEU A 281 -20.82 -0.51 3.77
C LEU A 281 -19.94 -1.34 2.84
N VAL A 282 -19.07 -2.21 3.36
CA VAL A 282 -18.27 -3.14 2.55
C VAL A 282 -19.19 -4.16 1.85
N GLN A 283 -20.18 -4.70 2.55
CA GLN A 283 -21.19 -5.60 1.94
C GLN A 283 -21.99 -4.90 0.85
N ARG A 284 -22.45 -3.66 1.09
CA ARG A 284 -23.12 -2.85 0.06
C ARG A 284 -22.21 -2.58 -1.13
N LEU A 285 -20.94 -2.23 -0.93
CA LEU A 285 -19.96 -2.03 -1.99
C LEU A 285 -19.79 -3.30 -2.85
N ARG A 286 -19.66 -4.46 -2.18
CA ARG A 286 -19.57 -5.76 -2.83
C ARG A 286 -20.79 -6.05 -3.70
N GLU A 287 -21.98 -5.89 -3.13
CA GLU A 287 -23.25 -6.24 -3.80
C GLU A 287 -23.54 -5.30 -4.97
N THR A 288 -23.52 -3.98 -4.74
CA THR A 288 -23.83 -2.99 -5.77
C THR A 288 -22.77 -2.95 -6.87
N GLY A 289 -21.51 -3.18 -6.53
CA GLY A 289 -20.39 -3.26 -7.47
C GLY A 289 -20.32 -4.58 -8.23
N GLY A 290 -20.89 -5.67 -7.70
CA GLY A 290 -20.71 -7.03 -8.21
C GLY A 290 -19.24 -7.47 -8.08
N LEU A 291 -18.59 -7.20 -6.92
CA LEU A 291 -17.17 -7.34 -6.70
C LEU A 291 -16.85 -8.62 -5.92
N ALA A 292 -15.71 -9.26 -6.23
CA ALA A 292 -15.11 -10.28 -5.39
C ALA A 292 -14.50 -9.65 -4.13
N VAL A 293 -14.32 -10.46 -3.08
CA VAL A 293 -13.60 -10.05 -1.86
C VAL A 293 -12.41 -11.00 -1.68
N GLU A 294 -11.23 -10.43 -1.50
CA GLU A 294 -9.96 -11.15 -1.43
C GLU A 294 -9.09 -10.59 -0.27
N PRO A 295 -8.11 -11.36 0.24
CA PRO A 295 -7.13 -10.86 1.19
C PRO A 295 -6.08 -9.99 0.50
N LYS A 296 -5.62 -8.91 1.14
CA LYS A 296 -4.43 -8.17 0.65
C LYS A 296 -3.16 -8.83 1.17
N GLN A 297 -2.40 -9.47 0.28
CA GLN A 297 -1.13 -10.13 0.59
C GLN A 297 0.08 -9.18 0.61
N ALA A 298 -0.17 -7.90 0.87
CA ALA A 298 0.84 -6.86 1.08
C ALA A 298 0.36 -5.91 2.18
N TRP A 299 1.25 -5.11 2.73
CA TRP A 299 0.88 -3.98 3.56
C TRP A 299 0.44 -2.82 2.65
N THR A 300 -0.55 -2.06 3.07
CA THR A 300 -1.03 -0.83 2.38
C THR A 300 -1.54 0.16 3.42
N PRO A 301 -1.79 1.42 3.05
CA PRO A 301 -2.30 2.47 3.95
C PRO A 301 -3.61 2.13 4.66
N VAL A 302 -4.39 1.14 4.20
CA VAL A 302 -5.57 0.66 4.96
C VAL A 302 -5.22 0.28 6.40
N ALA A 303 -3.96 -0.12 6.67
CA ALA A 303 -3.50 -0.41 8.02
C ALA A 303 -3.40 0.85 8.90
N GLU A 304 -3.04 1.99 8.33
CA GLU A 304 -2.99 3.26 9.06
C GLU A 304 -4.40 3.74 9.43
N PHE A 305 -5.36 3.63 8.52
CA PHE A 305 -6.77 3.92 8.80
C PHE A 305 -7.36 2.94 9.82
N ALA A 306 -7.08 1.65 9.67
CA ALA A 306 -7.52 0.62 10.61
C ALA A 306 -6.95 0.85 12.04
N ALA A 307 -5.73 1.35 12.16
CA ALA A 307 -5.12 1.72 13.44
C ALA A 307 -5.86 2.89 14.13
N GLN A 308 -6.62 3.69 13.40
CA GLN A 308 -7.52 4.71 13.93
C GLN A 308 -8.92 4.16 14.28
N GLY A 309 -9.16 2.86 14.10
CA GLY A 309 -10.45 2.21 14.35
C GLY A 309 -11.45 2.32 13.20
N LEU A 310 -11.00 2.70 12.01
CA LEU A 310 -11.85 2.84 10.81
C LEU A 310 -11.93 1.51 10.04
N ASP A 311 -13.10 1.21 9.50
CA ASP A 311 -13.23 0.17 8.47
C ASP A 311 -12.57 0.65 7.17
N ALA A 312 -11.57 -0.10 6.70
CA ALA A 312 -10.81 0.29 5.52
C ALA A 312 -10.56 -0.91 4.59
N VAL A 313 -10.72 -0.68 3.28
CA VAL A 313 -10.49 -1.69 2.24
C VAL A 313 -9.73 -1.07 1.07
N ASN A 314 -9.03 -1.91 0.30
CA ASN A 314 -8.50 -1.49 -0.99
C ASN A 314 -9.51 -1.88 -2.10
N LEU A 315 -9.71 -0.99 -3.07
CA LEU A 315 -10.47 -1.26 -4.28
C LEU A 315 -10.03 -0.26 -5.36
N GLY A 316 -9.36 -0.72 -6.37
CA GLY A 316 -9.00 0.15 -7.49
C GLY A 316 -8.74 -0.60 -8.78
N PRO A 317 -8.63 0.15 -9.88
CA PRO A 317 -8.31 -0.41 -11.18
C PRO A 317 -6.83 -0.82 -11.23
N GLY A 318 -6.49 -1.64 -12.23
CA GLY A 318 -5.13 -2.11 -12.41
C GLY A 318 -4.79 -3.30 -11.51
N ALA A 319 -3.65 -3.86 -11.77
CA ALA A 319 -3.21 -5.10 -11.16
C ALA A 319 -1.88 -4.91 -10.45
N THR A 320 -1.76 -5.43 -9.23
CA THR A 320 -0.52 -5.41 -8.43
C THR A 320 0.68 -5.98 -9.19
N ARG A 321 0.47 -6.94 -10.11
CA ARG A 321 1.54 -7.52 -10.94
C ARG A 321 2.22 -6.54 -11.89
N TYR A 322 1.61 -5.37 -12.14
CA TYR A 322 2.18 -4.31 -12.98
C TYR A 322 2.81 -3.17 -12.18
N ALA A 323 2.53 -3.08 -10.87
CA ALA A 323 3.12 -2.08 -9.98
C ALA A 323 4.66 -2.18 -9.97
N HIS A 324 5.34 -1.03 -9.90
CA HIS A 324 6.80 -0.90 -9.82
C HIS A 324 7.58 -1.53 -10.97
N ARG A 325 6.96 -1.69 -12.13
CA ARG A 325 7.59 -2.31 -13.30
C ARG A 325 7.83 -1.30 -14.41
N ARG A 326 8.82 -1.59 -15.25
CA ARG A 326 9.11 -0.79 -16.45
C ARG A 326 7.94 -0.79 -17.44
N ASP A 327 7.19 -1.88 -17.54
CA ASP A 327 6.01 -2.07 -18.39
C ASP A 327 4.69 -1.84 -17.63
N GLU A 328 4.71 -0.97 -16.62
CA GLU A 328 3.55 -0.64 -15.82
C GLU A 328 2.41 -0.10 -16.66
N ARG A 329 1.20 -0.58 -16.40
CA ARG A 329 0.02 -0.25 -17.21
C ARG A 329 -1.29 -0.58 -16.51
N VAL A 330 -2.37 0.09 -16.95
CA VAL A 330 -3.75 -0.20 -16.55
C VAL A 330 -4.66 -0.26 -17.77
N ALA A 331 -5.56 -1.24 -17.83
CA ALA A 331 -6.54 -1.30 -18.91
C ALA A 331 -7.61 -0.22 -18.74
N ILE A 332 -8.00 0.45 -19.83
CA ILE A 332 -9.07 1.47 -19.78
C ILE A 332 -10.38 0.85 -19.32
N THR A 333 -10.65 -0.39 -19.69
CA THR A 333 -11.83 -1.15 -19.24
C THR A 333 -11.85 -1.38 -17.73
N GLU A 334 -10.69 -1.53 -17.09
CA GLU A 334 -10.60 -1.66 -15.62
C GLU A 334 -10.88 -0.32 -14.91
N LEU A 335 -10.43 0.80 -15.49
CA LEU A 335 -10.77 2.15 -14.99
C LEU A 335 -12.30 2.38 -15.04
N GLU A 336 -12.92 2.02 -16.16
CA GLU A 336 -14.38 2.14 -16.36
C GLU A 336 -15.16 1.25 -15.37
N ARG A 337 -14.73 0.00 -15.20
CA ARG A 337 -15.33 -0.95 -14.28
C ARG A 337 -15.29 -0.45 -12.84
N CYS A 338 -14.14 0.06 -12.39
CA CYS A 338 -13.98 0.65 -11.07
C CYS A 338 -14.91 1.86 -10.87
N PHE A 339 -14.89 2.79 -11.82
CA PHE A 339 -15.73 3.98 -11.79
C PHE A 339 -17.21 3.64 -11.72
N ASP A 340 -17.70 2.71 -12.54
CA ASP A 340 -19.08 2.29 -12.55
C ASP A 340 -19.49 1.55 -11.27
N ALA A 341 -18.60 0.74 -10.68
CA ALA A 341 -18.83 0.09 -9.40
C ALA A 341 -18.99 1.12 -8.27
N LEU A 342 -18.09 2.10 -8.19
CA LEU A 342 -18.17 3.17 -7.21
C LEU A 342 -19.41 4.05 -7.42
N LYS A 343 -19.77 4.38 -8.66
CA LYS A 343 -21.03 5.10 -8.95
C LYS A 343 -22.25 4.38 -8.41
N ARG A 344 -22.39 3.09 -8.68
CA ARG A 344 -23.51 2.29 -8.15
C ARG A 344 -23.51 2.27 -6.63
N PHE A 345 -22.35 2.10 -6.01
CA PHE A 345 -22.23 2.09 -4.56
C PHE A 345 -22.65 3.41 -3.91
N VAL A 346 -22.22 4.55 -4.44
CA VAL A 346 -22.49 5.85 -3.82
C VAL A 346 -23.91 6.36 -4.07
N THR A 347 -24.65 5.81 -5.05
CA THR A 347 -26.04 6.19 -5.36
C THR A 347 -27.09 5.23 -4.79
N GLY A 348 -26.73 4.02 -4.45
CA GLY A 348 -27.67 2.98 -4.00
C GLY A 348 -27.41 2.49 -2.64
#